data_d6fd306c40dee035837871130948dd14
#
_entry.id   d6fd306c40dee035837871130948dd14
#
_cell.length_a   1.000
_cell.length_b   1.000
_cell.length_c   1.000
_cell.angle_alpha   90.00
_cell.angle_beta   90.00
_cell.angle_gamma   90.00
#
_symmetry.space_group_name_H-M   'P 1'
#
loop_
_entity.id
_entity.type
_entity.pdbx_description
1 polymer ?
#
loop_
_entity_poly.entity_id
_entity_poly.type
_entity_poly.pdbx_seq_one_letter_code
_entity_poly.pdbx_strand_id
1 'polypeptide(L)'
;MEIIQIKDELKEDMLKIGGYKITPKGSISLFKEIDFKIAQTEYSYTILISKKPLKWLYKKFCVTIYGRHGKVKKIELVRADKKYSTKYETMNGTVLEKLQEENNRFLRKCLGTPSKKSMTGVEYYYEWGQIQSFYDDRSCQTGIVIMF
;
A
#
# COMPACT_ATOMS: atom_id res chain seq x y z
N MET A 1 -14.41 -24.60 3.49
CA MET A 1 -14.50 -23.48 2.55
C MET A 1 -14.48 -22.16 3.31
N GLU A 2 -13.45 -21.36 3.08
CA GLU A 2 -13.38 -20.04 3.71
C GLU A 2 -14.38 -19.09 3.04
N ILE A 3 -15.17 -18.42 3.87
CA ILE A 3 -16.09 -17.41 3.37
C ILE A 3 -15.34 -16.10 3.31
N ILE A 4 -15.08 -15.61 2.11
CA ILE A 4 -14.44 -14.32 1.90
C ILE A 4 -15.52 -13.25 2.01
N GLN A 5 -15.35 -12.38 3.00
CA GLN A 5 -16.30 -11.30 3.24
C GLN A 5 -15.89 -10.08 2.39
N ILE A 6 -16.76 -9.68 1.48
CA ILE A 6 -16.56 -8.50 0.65
C ILE A 6 -17.18 -7.30 1.36
N LYS A 7 -16.41 -6.22 1.50
CA LYS A 7 -16.87 -4.99 2.12
C LYS A 7 -17.47 -4.07 1.06
N ASP A 8 -18.70 -3.64 1.29
CA ASP A 8 -19.43 -2.81 0.33
C ASP A 8 -19.15 -1.31 0.46
N GLU A 9 -18.72 -0.86 1.64
CA GLU A 9 -18.53 0.57 1.87
C GLU A 9 -17.12 1.04 1.54
N LEU A 10 -17.05 2.01 0.62
CA LEU A 10 -15.83 2.75 0.34
C LEU A 10 -15.84 4.00 1.22
N LYS A 11 -14.99 4.03 2.23
CA LYS A 11 -14.81 5.24 3.03
C LYS A 11 -14.16 6.30 2.14
N GLU A 12 -14.65 7.53 2.24
CA GLU A 12 -14.23 8.64 1.38
C GLU A 12 -12.71 8.82 1.28
N ASP A 13 -12.00 8.60 2.40
CA ASP A 13 -10.55 8.79 2.45
C ASP A 13 -9.72 7.55 2.10
N MET A 14 -10.37 6.42 1.88
CA MET A 14 -9.69 5.13 1.68
C MET A 14 -8.79 5.13 0.43
N LEU A 15 -9.20 5.80 -0.62
CA LEU A 15 -8.44 5.88 -1.87
C LEU A 15 -7.86 7.28 -2.10
N LYS A 16 -7.58 8.01 -1.02
CA LYS A 16 -6.96 9.32 -1.10
C LYS A 16 -5.56 9.27 -0.51
N ILE A 17 -4.57 9.51 -1.34
CA ILE A 17 -3.15 9.48 -0.93
C ILE A 17 -2.51 10.81 -1.28
N GLY A 18 -2.02 11.54 -0.26
CA GLY A 18 -1.29 12.77 -0.46
C GLY A 18 -1.99 13.82 -1.31
N GLY A 19 -3.31 13.91 -1.23
CA GLY A 19 -4.09 14.83 -2.04
C GLY A 19 -4.54 14.25 -3.39
N TYR A 20 -4.06 13.08 -3.75
CA TYR A 20 -4.49 12.39 -4.97
C TYR A 20 -5.67 11.49 -4.67
N LYS A 21 -6.76 11.68 -5.40
CA LYS A 21 -7.91 10.78 -5.32
C LYS A 21 -7.71 9.67 -6.35
N ILE A 22 -7.53 8.46 -5.86
CA ILE A 22 -7.24 7.31 -6.71
C ILE A 22 -8.54 6.57 -6.98
N THR A 23 -8.82 6.33 -8.25
CA THR A 23 -10.02 5.58 -8.65
C THR A 23 -9.59 4.24 -9.24
N PRO A 24 -10.42 3.18 -9.09
CA PRO A 24 -10.19 1.94 -9.79
C PRO A 24 -10.13 2.23 -11.29
N LYS A 25 -9.14 1.69 -11.99
CA LYS A 25 -8.88 1.97 -13.41
C LYS A 25 -8.41 3.40 -13.69
N GLY A 26 -7.96 4.14 -12.65
CA GLY A 26 -7.46 5.49 -12.81
C GLY A 26 -6.19 5.54 -13.66
N SER A 27 -5.97 6.68 -14.33
CA SER A 27 -4.78 6.88 -15.15
C SER A 27 -3.53 7.10 -14.32
N ILE A 28 -2.42 6.51 -14.75
CA ILE A 28 -1.11 6.72 -14.13
C ILE A 28 -0.68 8.19 -14.28
N SER A 29 -1.18 8.89 -15.31
CA SER A 29 -0.87 10.30 -15.57
C SER A 29 -1.46 11.26 -14.54
N LEU A 30 -2.33 10.77 -13.65
CA LEU A 30 -2.85 11.56 -12.53
C LEU A 30 -1.70 12.04 -11.63
N PHE A 31 -0.66 11.23 -11.48
CA PHE A 31 0.44 11.49 -10.56
C PHE A 31 1.48 12.42 -11.19
N LYS A 32 1.73 13.55 -10.54
CA LYS A 32 2.57 14.62 -11.08
C LYS A 32 4.05 14.38 -10.81
N GLU A 33 4.89 14.78 -11.75
CA GLU A 33 6.36 14.67 -11.64
C GLU A 33 6.94 15.45 -10.45
N ILE A 34 6.24 16.48 -9.97
CA ILE A 34 6.67 17.21 -8.79
C ILE A 34 6.67 16.33 -7.54
N ASP A 35 5.78 15.36 -7.47
CA ASP A 35 5.62 14.48 -6.30
C ASP A 35 6.19 13.07 -6.52
N PHE A 36 6.36 12.66 -7.77
CA PHE A 36 6.77 11.30 -8.12
C PHE A 36 7.92 11.28 -9.10
N LYS A 37 8.82 10.33 -8.88
CA LYS A 37 9.93 10.05 -9.77
C LYS A 37 9.61 8.77 -10.55
N ILE A 38 9.91 8.76 -11.86
CA ILE A 38 9.75 7.56 -12.68
C ILE A 38 10.93 6.63 -12.38
N ALA A 39 10.66 5.47 -11.79
CA ALA A 39 11.68 4.48 -11.48
C ALA A 39 11.90 3.54 -12.66
N GLN A 40 10.84 3.26 -13.42
CA GLN A 40 10.90 2.38 -14.56
C GLN A 40 9.77 2.72 -15.53
N THR A 41 10.09 2.77 -16.83
CA THR A 41 9.10 2.91 -17.88
C THR A 41 9.47 1.97 -19.02
N GLU A 42 8.59 1.03 -19.30
CA GLU A 42 8.65 0.15 -20.44
C GLU A 42 7.33 0.24 -21.20
N TYR A 43 7.26 -0.32 -22.38
CA TYR A 43 6.13 -0.18 -23.30
C TYR A 43 4.74 -0.27 -22.63
N SER A 44 4.56 -1.15 -21.67
CA SER A 44 3.26 -1.34 -21.02
C SER A 44 3.30 -1.19 -19.51
N TYR A 45 4.46 -0.85 -18.95
CA TYR A 45 4.67 -0.93 -17.50
C TYR A 45 5.38 0.32 -16.99
N THR A 46 4.83 0.94 -15.95
CA THR A 46 5.38 2.14 -15.33
C THR A 46 5.44 1.99 -13.82
N ILE A 47 6.56 2.35 -13.22
CA ILE A 47 6.70 2.40 -11.76
C ILE A 47 7.04 3.82 -11.35
N LEU A 48 6.21 4.39 -10.47
CA LEU A 48 6.42 5.72 -9.91
C LEU A 48 6.72 5.58 -8.42
N ILE A 49 7.70 6.34 -7.95
CA ILE A 49 8.06 6.38 -6.52
C ILE A 49 7.88 7.79 -6.00
N SER A 50 7.21 7.96 -4.87
CA SER A 50 7.03 9.28 -4.28
C SER A 50 8.37 9.86 -3.85
N LYS A 51 8.57 11.16 -4.14
CA LYS A 51 9.80 11.88 -3.76
C LYS A 51 9.84 12.19 -2.27
N LYS A 52 8.66 12.27 -1.64
CA LYS A 52 8.47 12.51 -0.22
C LYS A 52 7.42 11.55 0.31
N PRO A 53 7.43 11.25 1.63
CA PRO A 53 6.32 10.51 2.21
C PRO A 53 4.99 11.22 1.98
N LEU A 54 3.96 10.44 1.65
CA LEU A 54 2.62 10.95 1.42
C LEU A 54 1.66 10.41 2.47
N LYS A 55 0.67 11.21 2.82
CA LYS A 55 -0.31 10.84 3.82
C LYS A 55 -1.40 9.94 3.22
N TRP A 56 -1.61 8.79 3.85
CA TRP A 56 -2.74 7.91 3.59
C TRP A 56 -3.45 7.65 4.91
N LEU A 57 -4.74 7.96 4.96
CA LEU A 57 -5.51 7.99 6.20
C LEU A 57 -4.84 8.97 7.17
N TYR A 58 -4.30 8.54 8.30
CA TYR A 58 -3.67 9.47 9.25
C TYR A 58 -2.15 9.27 9.41
N LYS A 59 -1.54 8.46 8.54
CA LYS A 59 -0.09 8.20 8.61
C LYS A 59 0.61 8.48 7.29
N LYS A 60 1.92 8.69 7.35
CA LYS A 60 2.74 8.94 6.18
C LYS A 60 3.47 7.69 5.73
N PHE A 61 3.53 7.52 4.41
CA PHE A 61 4.14 6.35 3.78
C PHE A 61 4.99 6.78 2.59
N CYS A 62 6.04 6.00 2.33
CA CYS A 62 6.71 6.03 1.04
C CYS A 62 5.83 5.24 0.08
N VAL A 63 5.48 5.86 -1.04
CA VAL A 63 4.47 5.32 -1.96
C VAL A 63 5.11 4.90 -3.27
N THR A 64 4.84 3.66 -3.70
CA THR A 64 5.23 3.17 -5.02
C THR A 64 3.97 2.81 -5.79
N ILE A 65 3.85 3.35 -7.00
CA ILE A 65 2.69 3.13 -7.84
C ILE A 65 3.10 2.31 -9.05
N TYR A 66 2.40 1.20 -9.26
CA TYR A 66 2.61 0.32 -10.39
C TYR A 66 1.46 0.50 -11.38
N GLY A 67 1.81 0.91 -12.59
CA GLY A 67 0.85 1.08 -13.67
C GLY A 67 1.08 0.10 -14.80
N ARG A 68 0.02 -0.28 -15.49
CA ARG A 68 0.08 -1.12 -16.68
C ARG A 68 -0.88 -0.58 -17.72
N HIS A 69 -0.39 -0.41 -18.95
CA HIS A 69 -1.16 0.19 -20.05
C HIS A 69 -1.78 1.54 -19.66
N GLY A 70 -0.98 2.35 -18.95
CA GLY A 70 -1.41 3.69 -18.53
C GLY A 70 -2.38 3.74 -17.36
N LYS A 71 -2.71 2.60 -16.75
CA LYS A 71 -3.66 2.54 -15.63
C LYS A 71 -3.00 2.03 -14.37
N VAL A 72 -3.42 2.59 -13.22
CA VAL A 72 -2.93 2.16 -11.91
C VAL A 72 -3.43 0.75 -11.62
N LYS A 73 -2.50 -0.15 -11.26
CA LYS A 73 -2.82 -1.55 -10.92
C LYS A 73 -2.54 -1.88 -9.48
N LYS A 74 -1.49 -1.31 -8.92
CA LYS A 74 -1.07 -1.64 -7.56
C LYS A 74 -0.38 -0.44 -6.92
N ILE A 75 -0.62 -0.23 -5.63
CA ILE A 75 0.05 0.81 -4.85
C ILE A 75 0.64 0.16 -3.61
N GLU A 76 1.93 0.32 -3.40
CA GLU A 76 2.60 -0.15 -2.20
C GLU A 76 2.88 1.02 -1.26
N LEU A 77 2.57 0.83 0.01
CA LEU A 77 2.74 1.81 1.07
C LEU A 77 3.67 1.25 2.13
N VAL A 78 4.84 1.87 2.28
CA VAL A 78 5.83 1.48 3.29
C VAL A 78 5.98 2.60 4.30
N ARG A 79 5.98 2.25 5.59
CA ARG A 79 6.05 3.23 6.68
C ARG A 79 7.28 4.12 6.53
N ALA A 80 7.06 5.43 6.71
CA ALA A 80 8.11 6.44 6.63
C ALA A 80 8.64 6.88 8.00
N ASP A 81 8.33 6.13 9.06
CA ASP A 81 8.74 6.45 10.42
C ASP A 81 10.27 6.34 10.58
N LYS A 82 10.88 7.37 11.15
CA LYS A 82 12.31 7.36 11.44
C LYS A 82 12.71 6.27 12.44
N LYS A 83 11.78 5.82 13.27
CA LYS A 83 11.96 4.77 14.25
C LYS A 83 12.35 3.44 13.59
N TYR A 84 11.88 3.22 12.37
CA TYR A 84 12.15 2.01 11.61
C TYR A 84 12.96 2.38 10.37
N SER A 85 14.28 2.40 10.52
CA SER A 85 15.16 2.66 9.40
C SER A 85 14.96 1.60 8.31
N THR A 86 14.87 2.03 7.05
CA THR A 86 14.82 1.11 5.92
C THR A 86 16.19 0.60 5.51
N LYS A 87 17.23 0.96 6.25
CA LYS A 87 18.57 0.47 5.99
C LYS A 87 18.63 -1.03 6.27
N TYR A 88 19.16 -1.76 5.32
CA TYR A 88 19.30 -3.22 5.39
C TYR A 88 19.94 -3.68 6.70
N GLU A 89 20.94 -2.94 7.19
CA GLU A 89 21.68 -3.26 8.41
C GLU A 89 20.82 -3.29 9.67
N THR A 90 19.75 -2.50 9.72
CA THR A 90 18.87 -2.41 10.89
C THR A 90 17.59 -3.22 10.72
N MET A 91 17.34 -3.73 9.51
CA MET A 91 16.13 -4.47 9.21
C MET A 91 16.37 -5.97 9.44
N ASN A 92 15.82 -6.51 10.50
CA ASN A 92 15.88 -7.94 10.81
C ASN A 92 14.48 -8.49 11.03
N GLY A 93 14.37 -9.81 11.22
CA GLY A 93 13.08 -10.48 11.36
C GLY A 93 12.22 -9.91 12.49
N THR A 94 12.83 -9.56 13.62
CA THR A 94 12.10 -9.00 14.76
C THR A 94 11.51 -7.63 14.43
N VAL A 95 12.27 -6.78 13.75
CA VAL A 95 11.81 -5.44 13.35
C VAL A 95 10.70 -5.57 12.32
N LEU A 96 10.85 -6.47 11.34
CA LEU A 96 9.83 -6.71 10.32
C LEU A 96 8.53 -7.22 10.94
N GLU A 97 8.60 -8.13 11.91
CA GLU A 97 7.43 -8.64 12.61
C GLU A 97 6.69 -7.53 13.36
N LYS A 98 7.41 -6.64 14.03
CA LYS A 98 6.81 -5.50 14.72
C LYS A 98 6.12 -4.54 13.75
N LEU A 99 6.78 -4.25 12.62
CA LEU A 99 6.20 -3.40 11.58
C LEU A 99 4.94 -4.04 11.01
N GLN A 100 4.98 -5.34 10.78
CA GLN A 100 3.82 -6.09 10.28
C GLN A 100 2.66 -6.01 11.26
N GLU A 101 2.91 -6.21 12.55
CA GLU A 101 1.87 -6.08 13.57
C GLU A 101 1.29 -4.67 13.64
N GLU A 102 2.14 -3.64 13.52
CA GLU A 102 1.70 -2.26 13.51
C GLU A 102 0.86 -1.95 12.28
N ASN A 103 1.24 -2.47 11.12
CA ASN A 103 0.47 -2.31 9.89
C ASN A 103 -0.90 -2.99 10.02
N ASN A 104 -0.93 -4.20 10.58
CA ASN A 104 -2.17 -4.93 10.81
C ASN A 104 -3.10 -4.17 11.77
N ARG A 105 -2.53 -3.63 12.84
CA ARG A 105 -3.29 -2.83 13.82
C ARG A 105 -3.82 -1.55 13.20
N PHE A 106 -3.00 -0.88 12.41
CA PHE A 106 -3.39 0.34 11.68
C PHE A 106 -4.57 0.09 10.75
N LEU A 107 -4.49 -1.00 9.97
CA LEU A 107 -5.58 -1.36 9.06
C LEU A 107 -6.87 -1.68 9.81
N ARG A 108 -6.79 -2.43 10.90
CA ARG A 108 -7.96 -2.74 11.72
C ARG A 108 -8.59 -1.48 12.32
N LYS A 109 -7.77 -0.54 12.74
CA LYS A 109 -8.26 0.73 13.31
C LYS A 109 -8.96 1.57 12.26
N CYS A 110 -8.44 1.60 11.04
CA CYS A 110 -9.00 2.44 9.97
C CYS A 110 -10.12 1.76 9.19
N LEU A 111 -10.01 0.46 8.94
CA LEU A 111 -10.91 -0.28 8.06
C LEU A 111 -11.83 -1.26 8.78
N GLY A 112 -11.59 -1.48 10.06
CA GLY A 112 -12.41 -2.38 10.86
C GLY A 112 -11.98 -3.84 10.74
N THR A 113 -12.96 -4.75 10.85
CA THR A 113 -12.72 -6.19 10.79
C THR A 113 -12.28 -6.61 9.39
N PRO A 114 -11.16 -7.34 9.25
CA PRO A 114 -10.71 -7.78 7.93
C PRO A 114 -11.63 -8.82 7.32
N SER A 115 -11.63 -8.88 5.98
CA SER A 115 -12.37 -9.89 5.23
C SER A 115 -11.72 -11.26 5.38
N LYS A 116 -10.38 -11.28 5.48
CA LYS A 116 -9.61 -12.49 5.68
C LYS A 116 -8.39 -12.19 6.56
N LYS A 117 -8.04 -13.13 7.41
CA LYS A 117 -6.88 -13.04 8.27
C LYS A 117 -5.94 -14.20 7.98
N SER A 118 -4.70 -13.92 7.67
CA SER A 118 -3.66 -14.93 7.50
C SER A 118 -2.74 -14.95 8.71
N MET A 119 -1.75 -15.84 8.73
CA MET A 119 -0.79 -15.92 9.83
C MET A 119 0.03 -14.63 9.97
N THR A 120 0.30 -13.95 8.87
CA THR A 120 1.17 -12.77 8.86
C THR A 120 0.45 -11.46 8.59
N GLY A 121 -0.76 -11.48 8.05
CA GLY A 121 -1.40 -10.25 7.64
C GLY A 121 -2.92 -10.27 7.66
N VAL A 122 -3.49 -9.14 7.29
CA VAL A 122 -4.93 -8.94 7.16
C VAL A 122 -5.24 -8.51 5.74
N GLU A 123 -6.39 -8.94 5.25
CA GLU A 123 -6.85 -8.65 3.90
C GLU A 123 -8.27 -8.11 3.93
N TYR A 124 -8.50 -7.07 3.12
CA TYR A 124 -9.80 -6.42 2.98
C TYR A 124 -10.19 -6.48 1.52
N TYR A 125 -11.33 -7.11 1.23
CA TYR A 125 -11.82 -7.27 -0.14
C TYR A 125 -12.97 -6.31 -0.40
N TYR A 126 -12.89 -5.62 -1.54
CA TYR A 126 -13.91 -4.68 -2.02
C TYR A 126 -14.26 -5.03 -3.45
N GLU A 127 -15.38 -4.53 -3.97
CA GLU A 127 -15.75 -4.77 -5.36
C GLU A 127 -14.72 -4.25 -6.36
N TRP A 128 -14.04 -3.15 -6.01
CA TRP A 128 -13.04 -2.53 -6.87
C TRP A 128 -11.65 -3.16 -6.75
N GLY A 129 -11.39 -3.98 -5.75
CA GLY A 129 -10.07 -4.57 -5.51
C GLY A 129 -9.87 -4.95 -4.06
N GLN A 130 -8.62 -4.84 -3.58
CA GLN A 130 -8.31 -5.24 -2.22
C GLN A 130 -7.23 -4.39 -1.58
N ILE A 131 -7.24 -4.33 -0.25
CA ILE A 131 -6.20 -3.73 0.57
C ILE A 131 -5.69 -4.82 1.49
N GLN A 132 -4.37 -4.98 1.57
CA GLN A 132 -3.79 -6.00 2.46
C GLN A 132 -2.44 -5.55 3.00
N SER A 133 -2.09 -6.06 4.18
CA SER A 133 -0.72 -5.95 4.67
C SER A 133 0.11 -7.07 4.05
N PHE A 134 1.37 -6.80 3.75
CA PHE A 134 2.26 -7.79 3.17
C PHE A 134 3.56 -7.90 3.95
N TYR A 135 4.18 -9.05 3.85
CA TYR A 135 5.47 -9.35 4.45
C TYR A 135 6.30 -10.11 3.42
N ASP A 136 7.47 -9.57 3.10
CA ASP A 136 8.41 -10.21 2.18
C ASP A 136 9.76 -10.31 2.86
N ASP A 137 10.11 -11.51 3.32
CA ASP A 137 11.36 -11.77 4.02
C ASP A 137 12.57 -11.74 3.07
N ARG A 138 12.37 -11.98 1.79
CA ARG A 138 13.43 -11.94 0.78
C ARG A 138 13.95 -10.54 0.54
N SER A 139 13.05 -9.58 0.44
CA SER A 139 13.41 -8.18 0.23
C SER A 139 13.54 -7.40 1.54
N CYS A 140 13.31 -8.05 2.68
CA CYS A 140 13.29 -7.42 4.00
C CYS A 140 12.32 -6.25 4.05
N GLN A 141 11.11 -6.44 3.50
CA GLN A 141 10.09 -5.41 3.44
C GLN A 141 8.77 -5.87 4.01
N THR A 142 8.08 -4.94 4.64
CA THR A 142 6.70 -5.12 5.05
C THR A 142 5.97 -3.81 4.79
N GLY A 143 4.70 -3.89 4.45
CA GLY A 143 3.93 -2.71 4.13
C GLY A 143 2.47 -3.04 3.88
N ILE A 144 1.81 -2.12 3.20
CA ILE A 144 0.42 -2.24 2.82
C ILE A 144 0.35 -2.13 1.31
N VAL A 145 -0.48 -2.95 0.69
CA VAL A 145 -0.67 -2.92 -0.76
C VAL A 145 -2.15 -2.73 -1.08
N ILE A 146 -2.40 -1.85 -2.04
CA ILE A 146 -3.73 -1.63 -2.60
C ILE A 146 -3.68 -2.16 -4.03
N MET A 147 -4.55 -3.09 -4.35
CA MET A 147 -4.61 -3.71 -5.68
C MET A 147 -5.98 -3.50 -6.32
N PHE A 148 -5.95 -3.19 -7.59
CA PHE A 148 -7.17 -2.97 -8.38
C PHE A 148 -7.41 -4.07 -9.39
#